data_f508b772f0f8568d936845cd7fb977f6
#
_entry.id   f508b772f0f8568d936845cd7fb977f6
#
_cell.length_a   1.000
_cell.length_b   1.000
_cell.length_c   1.000
_cell.angle_alpha   90.00
_cell.angle_beta   90.00
_cell.angle_gamma   90.00
#
_symmetry.space_group_name_H-M   'P 1'
#
loop_
_entity.id
_entity.type
_entity.pdbx_description
1 polymer ?
#
loop_
_entity_poly.entity_id
_entity_poly.type
_entity_poly.pdbx_seq_one_letter_code
_entity_poly.pdbx_strand_id
1 'polypeptide(L)'
;MKIVIVGDGKMGFTLTRHLSEEGHDVTVIDHNAEILERTGDILDVACLRGDGISLAVLAEAGADECDLLIAVTSRDEVNIICCMLARKLGARHTIARVRNPEYAKSLFFIREELGLSMLINPEMDAATEIFRLLRFPTALKIDFLAKGRVELLTFRLTADSPLAGKALHALKSRVLVCTVQRDGAVYIPVSYTHLTLPTTSR
;
A
#
# COMPACT_ATOMS: atom_id res chain seq x y z
N MET A 1 -14.69 7.00 -10.10
CA MET A 1 -14.22 5.84 -10.88
C MET A 1 -15.20 4.70 -10.69
N LYS A 2 -15.37 3.84 -11.70
CA LYS A 2 -16.09 2.56 -11.55
C LYS A 2 -15.09 1.49 -11.08
N ILE A 3 -15.33 0.90 -9.92
CA ILE A 3 -14.40 -0.07 -9.29
C ILE A 3 -15.15 -1.36 -8.97
N VAL A 4 -14.59 -2.49 -9.37
CA VAL A 4 -15.11 -3.82 -9.02
C VAL A 4 -14.16 -4.48 -8.03
N ILE A 5 -14.69 -4.93 -6.89
CA ILE A 5 -13.92 -5.64 -5.86
C ILE A 5 -14.41 -7.07 -5.78
N VAL A 6 -13.50 -8.03 -5.89
CA VAL A 6 -13.80 -9.46 -5.81
C VAL A 6 -13.21 -10.03 -4.53
N GLY A 7 -14.09 -10.51 -3.65
CA GLY A 7 -13.80 -10.95 -2.29
C GLY A 7 -14.08 -9.89 -1.25
N ASP A 8 -15.12 -10.08 -0.44
CA ASP A 8 -15.59 -9.17 0.60
C ASP A 8 -15.16 -9.63 2.02
N GLY A 9 -14.00 -10.25 2.11
CA GLY A 9 -13.34 -10.52 3.39
C GLY A 9 -12.85 -9.24 4.06
N LYS A 10 -12.07 -9.34 5.14
CA LYS A 10 -11.58 -8.17 5.91
C LYS A 10 -10.92 -7.10 5.02
N MET A 11 -10.11 -7.52 4.07
CA MET A 11 -9.42 -6.60 3.16
C MET A 11 -10.38 -5.98 2.15
N GLY A 12 -11.23 -6.80 1.51
CA GLY A 12 -12.22 -6.33 0.55
C GLY A 12 -13.16 -5.32 1.17
N PHE A 13 -13.77 -5.63 2.30
CA PHE A 13 -14.63 -4.70 3.04
C PHE A 13 -13.94 -3.38 3.40
N THR A 14 -12.67 -3.44 3.85
CA THR A 14 -11.92 -2.21 4.18
C THR A 14 -11.68 -1.35 2.95
N LEU A 15 -11.33 -1.96 1.81
CA LEU A 15 -11.15 -1.26 0.54
C LEU A 15 -12.48 -0.67 0.06
N THR A 16 -13.55 -1.48 0.07
CA THR A 16 -14.90 -1.06 -0.31
C THR A 16 -15.34 0.18 0.46
N ARG A 17 -15.17 0.16 1.79
CA ARG A 17 -15.52 1.29 2.65
C ARG A 17 -14.77 2.55 2.28
N HIS A 18 -13.43 2.50 2.21
CA HIS A 18 -12.63 3.69 1.91
C HIS A 18 -12.93 4.24 0.52
N LEU A 19 -13.05 3.37 -0.47
CA LEU A 19 -13.33 3.81 -1.85
C LEU A 19 -14.74 4.38 -2.00
N SER A 20 -15.73 3.83 -1.30
CA SER A 20 -17.10 4.39 -1.25
C SER A 20 -17.10 5.75 -0.54
N GLU A 21 -16.41 5.89 0.60
CA GLU A 21 -16.25 7.17 1.32
C GLU A 21 -15.57 8.25 0.48
N GLU A 22 -14.69 7.87 -0.45
CA GLU A 22 -14.07 8.77 -1.44
C GLU A 22 -14.98 9.09 -2.64
N GLY A 23 -16.19 8.56 -2.67
CA GLY A 23 -17.21 8.84 -3.71
C GLY A 23 -16.96 8.06 -5.01
N HIS A 24 -16.35 6.91 -4.95
CA HIS A 24 -16.22 5.99 -6.09
C HIS A 24 -17.46 5.11 -6.22
N ASP A 25 -17.80 4.75 -7.45
CA ASP A 25 -18.85 3.78 -7.79
C ASP A 25 -18.29 2.37 -7.62
N VAL A 26 -18.67 1.69 -6.53
CA VAL A 26 -18.07 0.41 -6.14
C VAL A 26 -19.09 -0.72 -6.26
N THR A 27 -18.71 -1.78 -6.96
CA THR A 27 -19.43 -3.06 -7.01
C THR A 27 -18.60 -4.13 -6.32
N VAL A 28 -19.20 -4.87 -5.40
CA VAL A 28 -18.54 -5.95 -4.64
C VAL A 28 -19.09 -7.30 -5.06
N ILE A 29 -18.20 -8.25 -5.35
CA ILE A 29 -18.54 -9.65 -5.66
C ILE A 29 -18.03 -10.54 -4.54
N ASP A 30 -18.90 -11.37 -3.96
CA ASP A 30 -18.52 -12.48 -3.07
C ASP A 30 -19.48 -13.64 -3.25
N HIS A 31 -19.07 -14.85 -2.88
CA HIS A 31 -19.92 -16.04 -2.89
C HIS A 31 -20.79 -16.13 -1.63
N ASN A 32 -20.42 -15.44 -0.55
CA ASN A 32 -21.12 -15.45 0.74
C ASN A 32 -22.16 -14.33 0.82
N ALA A 33 -23.44 -14.72 0.79
CA ALA A 33 -24.57 -13.78 0.84
C ALA A 33 -24.62 -12.97 2.15
N GLU A 34 -24.32 -13.60 3.31
CA GLU A 34 -24.39 -12.91 4.61
C GLU A 34 -23.35 -11.76 4.72
N ILE A 35 -22.18 -11.97 4.13
CA ILE A 35 -21.13 -10.93 4.10
C ILE A 35 -21.60 -9.77 3.22
N LEU A 36 -22.15 -10.05 2.04
CA LEU A 36 -22.65 -9.04 1.11
C LEU A 36 -23.84 -8.25 1.69
N GLU A 37 -24.77 -8.90 2.36
CA GLU A 37 -25.88 -8.22 3.04
C GLU A 37 -25.37 -7.23 4.08
N ARG A 38 -24.43 -7.65 4.93
CA ARG A 38 -23.81 -6.73 5.91
C ARG A 38 -23.10 -5.56 5.26
N THR A 39 -22.44 -5.78 4.13
CA THR A 39 -21.75 -4.70 3.41
C THR A 39 -22.75 -3.72 2.80
N GLY A 40 -23.82 -4.21 2.16
CA GLY A 40 -24.88 -3.38 1.59
C GLY A 40 -25.72 -2.63 2.66
N ASP A 41 -25.86 -3.18 3.87
CA ASP A 41 -26.54 -2.50 4.98
C ASP A 41 -25.71 -1.30 5.54
N ILE A 42 -24.38 -1.34 5.41
CA ILE A 42 -23.48 -0.36 6.00
C ILE A 42 -23.00 0.66 4.97
N LEU A 43 -22.82 0.24 3.72
CA LEU A 43 -22.19 1.03 2.66
C LEU A 43 -23.15 1.19 1.47
N ASP A 44 -23.13 2.36 0.83
CA ASP A 44 -23.85 2.60 -0.42
C ASP A 44 -23.04 2.06 -1.61
N VAL A 45 -23.11 0.74 -1.81
CA VAL A 45 -22.38 0.01 -2.86
C VAL A 45 -23.23 -1.09 -3.47
N ALA A 46 -22.97 -1.44 -4.73
CA ALA A 46 -23.63 -2.56 -5.37
C ALA A 46 -23.01 -3.89 -4.88
N CYS A 47 -23.83 -4.83 -4.46
CA CYS A 47 -23.39 -6.14 -4.00
C CYS A 47 -23.92 -7.22 -4.93
N LEU A 48 -23.03 -8.04 -5.50
CA LEU A 48 -23.36 -9.11 -6.42
C LEU A 48 -22.86 -10.47 -5.86
N ARG A 49 -23.78 -11.38 -5.65
CA ARG A 49 -23.41 -12.74 -5.23
C ARG A 49 -22.96 -13.57 -6.41
N GLY A 50 -21.71 -14.05 -6.38
CA GLY A 50 -21.21 -14.91 -7.45
C GLY A 50 -19.77 -15.35 -7.26
N ASP A 51 -19.29 -16.09 -8.25
CA ASP A 51 -17.88 -16.51 -8.33
C ASP A 51 -17.10 -15.52 -9.22
N GLY A 52 -16.02 -14.96 -8.69
CA GLY A 52 -15.16 -14.00 -9.38
C GLY A 52 -14.45 -14.54 -10.63
N ILE A 53 -14.48 -15.86 -10.87
CA ILE A 53 -13.98 -16.45 -12.12
C ILE A 53 -15.07 -16.72 -13.16
N SER A 54 -16.33 -16.37 -12.85
CA SER A 54 -17.43 -16.45 -13.80
C SER A 54 -17.47 -15.21 -14.69
N LEU A 55 -17.34 -15.41 -16.00
CA LEU A 55 -17.44 -14.31 -16.98
C LEU A 55 -18.80 -13.60 -16.91
N ALA A 56 -19.88 -14.35 -16.68
CA ALA A 56 -21.23 -13.79 -16.56
C ALA A 56 -21.33 -12.86 -15.34
N VAL A 57 -20.80 -13.29 -14.19
CA VAL A 57 -20.78 -12.49 -12.95
C VAL A 57 -19.90 -11.26 -13.10
N LEU A 58 -18.72 -11.41 -13.71
CA LEU A 58 -17.84 -10.27 -13.96
C LEU A 58 -18.48 -9.23 -14.89
N ALA A 59 -19.15 -9.67 -15.96
CA ALA A 59 -19.86 -8.77 -16.88
C ALA A 59 -21.05 -8.09 -16.19
N GLU A 60 -21.84 -8.83 -15.38
CA GLU A 60 -22.95 -8.26 -14.59
C GLU A 60 -22.46 -7.21 -13.58
N ALA A 61 -21.26 -7.41 -13.02
CA ALA A 61 -20.61 -6.45 -12.12
C ALA A 61 -20.02 -5.22 -12.86
N GLY A 62 -20.09 -5.16 -14.19
CA GLY A 62 -19.55 -4.08 -14.99
C GLY A 62 -18.03 -4.13 -15.19
N ALA A 63 -17.42 -5.32 -15.12
CA ALA A 63 -15.98 -5.47 -15.31
C ALA A 63 -15.50 -5.09 -16.71
N ASP A 64 -16.38 -5.09 -17.70
CA ASP A 64 -16.12 -4.69 -19.09
C ASP A 64 -15.92 -3.17 -19.26
N GLU A 65 -16.49 -2.37 -18.36
CA GLU A 65 -16.41 -0.90 -18.37
C GLU A 65 -15.67 -0.31 -17.16
N CYS A 66 -15.20 -1.12 -16.21
CA CYS A 66 -14.62 -0.63 -14.99
C CYS A 66 -13.23 0.00 -15.22
N ASP A 67 -12.95 1.04 -14.44
CA ASP A 67 -11.62 1.66 -14.41
C ASP A 67 -10.61 0.76 -13.69
N LEU A 68 -11.09 0.03 -12.66
CA LEU A 68 -10.23 -0.80 -11.81
C LEU A 68 -10.98 -2.03 -11.30
N LEU A 69 -10.37 -3.21 -11.45
CA LEU A 69 -10.80 -4.41 -10.75
C LEU A 69 -9.76 -4.83 -9.72
N ILE A 70 -10.20 -5.11 -8.50
CA ILE A 70 -9.35 -5.52 -7.38
C ILE A 70 -9.80 -6.91 -6.90
N ALA A 71 -8.96 -7.93 -7.07
CA ALA A 71 -9.23 -9.28 -6.61
C ALA A 71 -8.45 -9.58 -5.32
N VAL A 72 -9.19 -9.76 -4.21
CA VAL A 72 -8.64 -9.91 -2.85
C VAL A 72 -9.26 -11.07 -2.07
N THR A 73 -9.67 -12.11 -2.78
CA THR A 73 -10.18 -13.33 -2.16
C THR A 73 -9.09 -14.05 -1.35
N SER A 74 -9.47 -15.13 -0.67
CA SER A 74 -8.54 -15.97 0.09
C SER A 74 -7.65 -16.87 -0.79
N ARG A 75 -7.85 -16.90 -2.11
CA ARG A 75 -7.17 -17.81 -3.05
C ARG A 75 -6.41 -17.02 -4.11
N ASP A 76 -5.09 -17.16 -4.13
CA ASP A 76 -4.21 -16.44 -5.05
C ASP A 76 -4.54 -16.76 -6.52
N GLU A 77 -4.81 -18.04 -6.83
CA GLU A 77 -5.17 -18.49 -8.17
C GLU A 77 -6.47 -17.84 -8.68
N VAL A 78 -7.46 -17.74 -7.80
CA VAL A 78 -8.74 -17.07 -8.11
C VAL A 78 -8.50 -15.60 -8.40
N ASN A 79 -7.67 -14.92 -7.60
CA ASN A 79 -7.37 -13.51 -7.78
C ASN A 79 -6.65 -13.25 -9.12
N ILE A 80 -5.72 -14.12 -9.50
CA ILE A 80 -5.00 -14.01 -10.75
C ILE A 80 -5.94 -14.24 -11.94
N ILE A 81 -6.71 -15.36 -11.93
CA ILE A 81 -7.62 -15.71 -13.01
C ILE A 81 -8.71 -14.64 -13.17
N CYS A 82 -9.29 -14.17 -12.06
CA CYS A 82 -10.27 -13.10 -12.07
C CYS A 82 -9.73 -11.84 -12.77
N CYS A 83 -8.55 -11.37 -12.42
CA CYS A 83 -7.92 -10.22 -13.05
C CYS A 83 -7.65 -10.44 -14.55
N MET A 84 -7.19 -11.62 -14.92
CA MET A 84 -6.98 -11.97 -16.35
C MET A 84 -8.28 -11.91 -17.13
N LEU A 85 -9.36 -12.49 -16.59
CA LEU A 85 -10.69 -12.49 -17.22
C LEU A 85 -11.24 -11.07 -17.34
N ALA A 86 -11.19 -10.30 -16.25
CA ALA A 86 -11.64 -8.91 -16.24
C ALA A 86 -10.88 -8.06 -17.25
N ARG A 87 -9.57 -8.24 -17.38
CA ARG A 87 -8.76 -7.55 -18.39
C ARG A 87 -9.19 -7.88 -19.79
N LYS A 88 -9.55 -9.15 -20.06
CA LYS A 88 -10.06 -9.59 -21.36
C LYS A 88 -11.46 -9.07 -21.67
N LEU A 89 -12.30 -8.88 -20.64
CA LEU A 89 -13.60 -8.24 -20.76
C LEU A 89 -13.51 -6.74 -21.10
N GLY A 90 -12.50 -6.02 -20.58
CA GLY A 90 -12.36 -4.59 -20.86
C GLY A 90 -11.88 -3.74 -19.69
N ALA A 91 -11.70 -4.32 -18.50
CA ALA A 91 -11.19 -3.59 -17.35
C ALA A 91 -9.90 -2.84 -17.67
N ARG A 92 -9.82 -1.55 -17.33
CA ARG A 92 -8.65 -0.72 -17.67
C ARG A 92 -7.42 -1.11 -16.84
N HIS A 93 -7.63 -1.36 -15.55
CA HIS A 93 -6.57 -1.76 -14.62
C HIS A 93 -7.05 -2.91 -13.75
N THR A 94 -6.09 -3.77 -13.34
CA THR A 94 -6.37 -4.90 -12.46
C THR A 94 -5.33 -5.00 -11.37
N ILE A 95 -5.78 -5.30 -10.14
CA ILE A 95 -4.92 -5.54 -8.98
C ILE A 95 -5.25 -6.91 -8.41
N ALA A 96 -4.26 -7.79 -8.33
CA ALA A 96 -4.42 -9.11 -7.74
C ALA A 96 -3.63 -9.22 -6.41
N ARG A 97 -4.31 -9.67 -5.35
CA ARG A 97 -3.62 -10.09 -4.13
C ARG A 97 -3.00 -11.46 -4.32
N VAL A 98 -1.69 -11.57 -4.11
CA VAL A 98 -0.93 -12.81 -4.22
C VAL A 98 -0.03 -12.95 -3.00
N ARG A 99 -0.38 -13.87 -2.10
CA ARG A 99 0.33 -14.10 -0.84
C ARG A 99 1.54 -15.01 -0.99
N ASN A 100 1.44 -15.99 -1.91
CA ASN A 100 2.54 -16.91 -2.13
C ASN A 100 3.74 -16.19 -2.79
N PRO A 101 4.91 -16.13 -2.12
CA PRO A 101 6.08 -15.43 -2.66
C PRO A 101 6.63 -16.06 -3.95
N GLU A 102 6.45 -17.37 -4.15
CA GLU A 102 6.90 -18.05 -5.37
C GLU A 102 6.03 -17.64 -6.57
N TYR A 103 4.70 -17.54 -6.36
CA TYR A 103 3.80 -17.02 -7.38
C TYR A 103 4.12 -15.57 -7.72
N ALA A 104 4.32 -14.72 -6.69
CA ALA A 104 4.65 -13.33 -6.89
C ALA A 104 5.93 -13.14 -7.73
N LYS A 105 6.97 -13.93 -7.49
CA LYS A 105 8.21 -13.91 -8.28
C LYS A 105 7.97 -14.32 -9.73
N SER A 106 7.27 -15.44 -9.96
CA SER A 106 7.01 -15.94 -11.31
C SER A 106 6.13 -14.99 -12.10
N LEU A 107 5.07 -14.48 -11.47
CA LEU A 107 4.12 -13.56 -12.10
C LEU A 107 4.73 -12.20 -12.41
N PHE A 108 5.74 -11.76 -11.66
CA PHE A 108 6.40 -10.49 -11.92
C PHE A 108 6.97 -10.40 -13.36
N PHE A 109 7.46 -11.51 -13.89
CA PHE A 109 8.03 -11.56 -15.24
C PHE A 109 6.98 -11.56 -16.35
N ILE A 110 5.79 -12.14 -16.09
CA ILE A 110 4.74 -12.33 -17.10
C ILE A 110 3.48 -11.50 -16.84
N ARG A 111 3.51 -10.61 -15.83
CA ARG A 111 2.33 -9.85 -15.39
C ARG A 111 1.69 -9.03 -16.51
N GLU A 112 2.51 -8.42 -17.36
CA GLU A 112 2.04 -7.59 -18.49
C GLU A 112 1.35 -8.44 -19.54
N GLU A 113 1.89 -9.63 -19.84
CA GLU A 113 1.30 -10.59 -20.78
C GLU A 113 -0.04 -11.13 -20.25
N LEU A 114 -0.15 -11.30 -18.92
CA LEU A 114 -1.38 -11.72 -18.26
C LEU A 114 -2.39 -10.56 -18.10
N GLY A 115 -2.00 -9.33 -18.43
CA GLY A 115 -2.82 -8.14 -18.26
C GLY A 115 -2.99 -7.70 -16.81
N LEU A 116 -2.07 -8.08 -15.91
CA LEU A 116 -2.06 -7.68 -14.52
C LEU A 116 -1.35 -6.34 -14.35
N SER A 117 -2.08 -5.30 -13.91
CA SER A 117 -1.48 -3.98 -13.70
C SER A 117 -0.61 -3.96 -12.44
N MET A 118 -1.07 -4.61 -11.36
CA MET A 118 -0.36 -4.66 -10.08
C MET A 118 -0.60 -5.99 -9.36
N LEU A 119 0.44 -6.45 -8.66
CA LEU A 119 0.36 -7.54 -7.67
C LEU A 119 0.65 -6.97 -6.29
N ILE A 120 -0.14 -7.34 -5.31
CA ILE A 120 0.04 -6.90 -3.91
C ILE A 120 0.14 -8.10 -2.99
N ASN A 121 1.00 -7.99 -1.97
CA ASN A 121 1.13 -8.96 -0.88
C ASN A 121 1.15 -8.20 0.45
N PRO A 122 -0.02 -7.86 0.99
CA PRO A 122 -0.12 -7.06 2.20
C PRO A 122 0.56 -7.68 3.42
N GLU A 123 0.59 -9.01 3.50
CA GLU A 123 1.25 -9.73 4.58
C GLU A 123 2.76 -9.54 4.53
N MET A 124 3.35 -9.63 3.34
CA MET A 124 4.79 -9.42 3.14
C MET A 124 5.16 -7.95 3.33
N ASP A 125 4.32 -7.04 2.84
CA ASP A 125 4.52 -5.60 2.99
C ASP A 125 4.49 -5.21 4.47
N ALA A 126 3.50 -5.70 5.24
CA ALA A 126 3.42 -5.50 6.68
C ALA A 126 4.62 -6.11 7.43
N ALA A 127 5.02 -7.33 7.10
CA ALA A 127 6.18 -7.97 7.71
C ALA A 127 7.47 -7.20 7.42
N THR A 128 7.62 -6.71 6.19
CA THR A 128 8.76 -5.88 5.78
C THR A 128 8.79 -4.58 6.56
N GLU A 129 7.64 -3.94 6.76
CA GLU A 129 7.55 -2.69 7.52
C GLU A 129 7.88 -2.91 9.01
N ILE A 130 7.36 -3.98 9.61
CA ILE A 130 7.71 -4.35 10.99
C ILE A 130 9.22 -4.61 11.12
N PHE A 131 9.81 -5.36 10.18
CA PHE A 131 11.26 -5.60 10.18
C PHE A 131 12.07 -4.30 10.11
N ARG A 132 11.63 -3.36 9.28
CA ARG A 132 12.26 -2.03 9.14
C ARG A 132 12.20 -1.23 10.44
N LEU A 133 11.05 -1.20 11.09
CA LEU A 133 10.88 -0.54 12.39
C LEU A 133 11.79 -1.16 13.47
N LEU A 134 11.92 -2.48 13.49
CA LEU A 134 12.82 -3.16 14.42
C LEU A 134 14.31 -2.91 14.14
N ARG A 135 14.68 -2.72 12.87
CA ARG A 135 16.06 -2.39 12.48
C ARG A 135 16.49 -1.00 12.97
N PHE A 136 15.55 -0.06 13.07
CA PHE A 136 15.82 1.31 13.47
C PHE A 136 14.84 1.77 14.58
N PRO A 137 14.92 1.20 15.78
CA PRO A 137 13.92 1.40 16.84
C PRO A 137 13.84 2.85 17.35
N THR A 138 14.87 3.66 17.09
CA THR A 138 14.92 5.08 17.47
C THR A 138 14.48 6.03 16.35
N ALA A 139 14.23 5.51 15.15
CA ALA A 139 13.76 6.33 14.05
C ALA A 139 12.28 6.71 14.26
N LEU A 140 11.95 7.98 14.05
CA LEU A 140 10.57 8.46 14.07
C LEU A 140 9.83 8.13 12.78
N LYS A 141 10.57 8.10 11.67
CA LYS A 141 10.06 7.81 10.34
C LYS A 141 11.15 7.18 9.48
N ILE A 142 10.74 6.26 8.63
CA ILE A 142 11.61 5.59 7.67
C ILE A 142 10.92 5.67 6.30
N ASP A 143 11.52 6.35 5.33
CA ASP A 143 11.05 6.41 3.95
C ASP A 143 12.05 5.72 3.02
N PHE A 144 11.54 5.03 1.99
CA PHE A 144 12.36 4.34 1.01
C PHE A 144 12.22 4.98 -0.35
N LEU A 145 13.34 5.33 -0.94
CA LEU A 145 13.42 5.93 -2.27
C LEU A 145 14.13 4.97 -3.24
N ALA A 146 13.94 5.20 -4.53
CA ALA A 146 14.60 4.44 -5.60
C ALA A 146 14.43 2.91 -5.48
N LYS A 147 13.21 2.45 -5.20
CA LYS A 147 12.87 1.02 -5.01
C LYS A 147 13.63 0.36 -3.86
N GLY A 148 13.79 1.07 -2.74
CA GLY A 148 14.47 0.57 -1.53
C GLY A 148 15.99 0.67 -1.54
N ARG A 149 16.59 1.29 -2.58
CA ARG A 149 18.05 1.48 -2.64
C ARG A 149 18.56 2.65 -1.79
N VAL A 150 17.67 3.57 -1.41
CA VAL A 150 17.97 4.72 -0.57
C VAL A 150 17.01 4.70 0.62
N GLU A 151 17.55 4.76 1.82
CA GLU A 151 16.79 4.83 3.07
C GLU A 151 16.89 6.26 3.62
N LEU A 152 15.75 6.92 3.84
CA LEU A 152 15.65 8.22 4.50
C LEU A 152 15.10 8.02 5.91
N LEU A 153 15.91 8.32 6.91
CA LEU A 153 15.60 8.09 8.31
C LEU A 153 15.43 9.44 9.03
N THR A 154 14.34 9.58 9.76
CA THR A 154 14.10 10.74 10.63
C THR A 154 14.31 10.35 12.08
N PHE A 155 15.22 11.01 12.76
CA PHE A 155 15.53 10.80 14.17
C PHE A 155 15.29 12.07 14.98
N ARG A 156 14.85 11.90 16.22
CA ARG A 156 14.87 12.97 17.20
C ARG A 156 16.19 12.91 17.97
N LEU A 157 16.93 14.02 17.99
CA LEU A 157 18.09 14.11 18.86
C LEU A 157 17.66 14.37 20.31
N THR A 158 18.21 13.58 21.22
CA THR A 158 18.07 13.75 22.67
C THR A 158 19.36 14.35 23.23
N ALA A 159 19.32 14.84 24.46
CA ALA A 159 20.50 15.41 25.15
C ALA A 159 21.66 14.40 25.23
N ASP A 160 21.34 13.11 25.38
CA ASP A 160 22.34 12.02 25.48
C ASP A 160 22.87 11.57 24.10
N SER A 161 22.35 12.15 23.02
CA SER A 161 22.82 11.77 21.67
C SER A 161 24.28 12.19 21.47
N PRO A 162 25.14 11.27 21.01
CA PRO A 162 26.53 11.59 20.71
C PRO A 162 26.69 12.59 19.56
N LEU A 163 25.61 12.89 18.85
CA LEU A 163 25.55 13.84 17.74
C LEU A 163 25.15 15.24 18.21
N ALA A 164 24.56 15.37 19.41
CA ALA A 164 24.11 16.66 19.92
C ALA A 164 25.30 17.64 20.09
N GLY A 165 25.10 18.88 19.66
CA GLY A 165 26.11 19.94 19.75
C GLY A 165 27.24 19.85 18.71
N LYS A 166 27.30 18.83 17.88
CA LYS A 166 28.36 18.69 16.86
C LYS A 166 27.98 19.35 15.55
N ALA A 167 28.96 19.92 14.88
CA ALA A 167 28.81 20.38 13.49
C ALA A 167 28.82 19.19 12.53
N LEU A 168 28.07 19.27 11.44
CA LEU A 168 27.96 18.17 10.47
C LEU A 168 29.30 17.74 9.87
N HIS A 169 30.21 18.69 9.58
CA HIS A 169 31.54 18.35 9.07
C HIS A 169 32.41 17.53 10.05
N ALA A 170 32.12 17.62 11.35
CA ALA A 170 32.82 16.83 12.36
C ALA A 170 32.29 15.40 12.47
N LEU A 171 31.16 15.11 11.83
CA LEU A 171 30.58 13.77 11.80
C LEU A 171 31.30 12.93 10.73
N LYS A 172 32.19 12.04 11.13
CA LYS A 172 32.83 11.07 10.23
C LYS A 172 31.84 9.97 9.86
N SER A 173 30.67 10.34 9.31
CA SER A 173 29.62 9.37 8.97
C SER A 173 29.50 9.21 7.45
N ARG A 174 29.05 8.02 7.02
CA ARG A 174 28.68 7.77 5.62
C ARG A 174 27.22 8.17 5.31
N VAL A 175 26.60 8.93 6.21
CA VAL A 175 25.20 9.32 6.12
C VAL A 175 25.13 10.77 5.67
N LEU A 176 24.29 11.04 4.68
CA LEU A 176 23.96 12.38 4.26
C LEU A 176 22.80 12.92 5.12
N VAL A 177 23.02 14.06 5.79
CA VAL A 177 21.94 14.76 6.50
C VAL A 177 21.26 15.70 5.50
N CYS A 178 20.02 15.35 5.13
CA CYS A 178 19.26 16.07 4.11
C CYS A 178 18.51 17.27 4.69
N THR A 179 17.97 17.13 5.92
CA THR A 179 17.19 18.18 6.59
C THR A 179 17.44 18.16 8.09
N VAL A 180 17.30 19.34 8.72
CA VAL A 180 17.27 19.50 10.17
C VAL A 180 16.03 20.31 10.51
N GLN A 181 15.18 19.78 11.38
CA GLN A 181 14.01 20.48 11.91
C GLN A 181 14.32 20.98 13.33
N ARG A 182 14.06 22.27 13.60
CA ARG A 182 14.23 22.90 14.89
C ARG A 182 13.12 23.93 15.10
N ASP A 183 12.47 23.88 16.26
CA ASP A 183 11.41 24.82 16.64
C ASP A 183 10.33 25.00 15.56
N GLY A 184 9.95 23.90 14.91
CA GLY A 184 8.95 23.87 13.82
C GLY A 184 9.47 24.29 12.45
N ALA A 185 10.64 24.90 12.34
CA ALA A 185 11.27 25.28 11.07
C ALA A 185 12.14 24.14 10.52
N VAL A 186 12.15 24.00 9.19
CA VAL A 186 12.95 23.00 8.45
C VAL A 186 14.06 23.71 7.71
N TYR A 187 15.28 23.23 7.88
CA TYR A 187 16.49 23.77 7.27
C TYR A 187 17.16 22.70 6.40
N ILE A 188 17.68 23.11 5.24
CA ILE A 188 18.63 22.31 4.47
C ILE A 188 20.02 22.60 5.08
N PRO A 189 20.66 21.58 5.70
CA PRO A 189 21.90 21.82 6.41
C PRO A 189 23.08 21.99 5.45
N VAL A 190 24.06 22.76 5.93
CA VAL A 190 25.37 22.91 5.29
C VAL A 190 26.45 22.34 6.23
N SER A 191 27.66 22.17 5.73
CA SER A 191 28.74 21.48 6.46
C SER A 191 29.03 22.03 7.86
N TYR A 192 28.84 23.33 8.09
CA TYR A 192 29.00 24.00 9.40
C TYR A 192 27.73 24.05 10.25
N THR A 193 26.63 23.48 9.82
CA THR A 193 25.40 23.39 10.63
C THR A 193 25.65 22.55 11.88
N HIS A 194 25.34 23.09 13.06
CA HIS A 194 25.42 22.37 14.32
C HIS A 194 24.10 21.68 14.63
N LEU A 195 24.17 20.46 15.14
CA LEU A 195 23.03 19.70 15.62
C LEU A 195 22.74 20.06 17.09
N THR A 196 22.14 21.24 17.32
CA THR A 196 21.79 21.69 18.68
C THR A 196 20.40 21.22 19.08
N LEU A 197 20.19 21.02 20.36
CA LEU A 197 18.86 20.78 20.94
C LEU A 197 18.00 22.05 20.84
N PRO A 198 16.64 21.91 20.82
CA PRO A 198 15.76 23.05 20.95
C PRO A 198 16.07 23.78 22.27
N THR A 199 16.27 25.09 22.20
CA THR A 199 16.34 25.93 23.39
C THR A 199 14.95 25.99 23.99
N THR A 200 14.73 25.31 25.13
CA THR A 200 13.56 25.57 25.95
C THR A 200 13.67 27.01 26.44
N SER A 201 12.98 27.94 25.80
CA SER A 201 12.69 29.23 26.43
C SER A 201 11.77 28.94 27.58
N ARG A 202 12.26 29.21 28.82
CA ARG A 202 11.43 29.29 30.03
C ARG A 202 10.50 30.49 29.91
#